data_43bc85ce930d2a478835b6bf0910eaf5
#
_entry.id   43bc85ce930d2a478835b6bf0910eaf5
#
_cell.length_a   1.000
_cell.length_b   1.000
_cell.length_c   1.000
_cell.angle_alpha   90.00
_cell.angle_beta   90.00
_cell.angle_gamma   90.00
#
_symmetry.space_group_name_H-M   'P 1'
#
loop_
_entity.id
_entity.type
_entity.pdbx_description
1 polymer ?
#
loop_
_entity_poly.entity_id
_entity_poly.type
_entity_poly.pdbx_seq_one_letter_code
_entity_poly.pdbx_strand_id
1 'polypeptide(L)'
;MESYHYPYAAVERAMKIQEVILRAMDGRLKWYQAAEILGISDRQMRRWKLRYQHWGYDGLIDRRRKRPSPRRVPVEVVKEVMTLYRERYFDFNVLHFHQKLKEDHGIELSYSWVKNLLQTAGLVAKGKRKSPHRKARPRRPLRGMLLFVDASTHRWIPSLDGMQDLIVVLDDATTEVYYARLVPQENTLTTMQALRAVVEQRGVFCALYTDMASHFVTTRTANAPHRSQKPAGPTQIQRALGQLGIELIEAHSPQARGRMERLWETWQGRLPMELRLKGINTWDAANEFLTTTWLPFHNRTWSVAPQCPESAFVPLNGQDLDRIFALHHTRVVGNDNCIQFANLKLQIPPCQWRYSFAKCQVTVYRHLDGTISIGYGPHTLGRYDSQGHLLSPSQKAA
;
A
#
# COMPACT_ATOMS: atom_id res chain seq x y z
N MET A 1 -2.01 -37.73 46.23
CA MET A 1 -2.77 -38.24 45.05
C MET A 1 -3.51 -37.06 44.43
N GLU A 2 -2.98 -36.52 43.37
CA GLU A 2 -3.69 -35.46 42.62
C GLU A 2 -4.94 -36.05 41.94
N SER A 3 -6.11 -35.57 42.32
CA SER A 3 -7.39 -35.98 41.72
C SER A 3 -7.45 -35.50 40.26
N TYR A 4 -7.31 -36.41 39.34
CA TYR A 4 -7.36 -36.11 37.91
C TYR A 4 -8.82 -35.91 37.49
N HIS A 5 -9.23 -34.67 37.30
CA HIS A 5 -10.53 -34.32 36.72
C HIS A 5 -10.51 -34.53 35.20
N TYR A 6 -11.10 -35.64 34.76
CA TYR A 6 -11.37 -35.89 33.35
C TYR A 6 -12.66 -35.14 32.92
N PRO A 7 -12.76 -34.66 31.68
CA PRO A 7 -14.01 -34.10 31.18
C PRO A 7 -15.12 -35.17 31.28
N TYR A 8 -16.32 -34.78 31.71
CA TYR A 8 -17.47 -35.66 31.92
C TYR A 8 -17.71 -36.61 30.74
N ALA A 9 -17.72 -36.07 29.51
CA ALA A 9 -17.89 -36.88 28.28
C ALA A 9 -16.79 -37.93 28.08
N ALA A 10 -15.58 -37.76 28.58
CA ALA A 10 -14.51 -38.76 28.50
C ALA A 10 -14.69 -39.87 29.52
N VAL A 11 -15.18 -39.51 30.70
CA VAL A 11 -15.53 -40.43 31.79
C VAL A 11 -16.72 -41.32 31.34
N GLU A 12 -17.78 -40.70 30.87
CA GLU A 12 -18.98 -41.40 30.37
C GLU A 12 -18.64 -42.38 29.24
N ARG A 13 -17.80 -41.96 28.29
CA ARG A 13 -17.33 -42.87 27.23
C ARG A 13 -16.48 -43.99 27.77
N ALA A 14 -15.61 -43.78 28.73
CA ALA A 14 -14.78 -44.80 29.34
C ALA A 14 -15.64 -45.83 30.13
N MET A 15 -16.68 -45.36 30.85
CA MET A 15 -17.62 -46.20 31.55
C MET A 15 -18.39 -47.12 30.59
N LYS A 16 -18.91 -46.59 29.48
CA LYS A 16 -19.59 -47.37 28.44
C LYS A 16 -18.68 -48.44 27.84
N ILE A 17 -17.43 -48.12 27.57
CA ILE A 17 -16.43 -49.06 27.07
C ILE A 17 -16.13 -50.13 28.10
N GLN A 18 -15.95 -49.77 29.37
CA GLN A 18 -15.71 -50.69 30.47
C GLN A 18 -16.86 -51.69 30.61
N GLU A 19 -18.10 -51.22 30.61
CA GLU A 19 -19.29 -52.12 30.71
C GLU A 19 -19.29 -53.19 29.62
N VAL A 20 -19.05 -52.77 28.37
CA VAL A 20 -19.02 -53.72 27.23
C VAL A 20 -17.84 -54.69 27.34
N ILE A 21 -16.65 -54.22 27.77
CA ILE A 21 -15.49 -55.09 28.01
C ILE A 21 -15.77 -56.12 29.08
N LEU A 22 -16.34 -55.72 30.22
CA LEU A 22 -16.68 -56.62 31.31
C LEU A 22 -17.66 -57.69 30.88
N ARG A 23 -18.72 -57.37 30.12
CA ARG A 23 -19.67 -58.34 29.54
C ARG A 23 -19.01 -59.31 28.58
N ALA A 24 -18.02 -58.86 27.80
CA ALA A 24 -17.26 -59.73 26.90
C ALA A 24 -16.25 -60.62 27.64
N MET A 25 -15.69 -60.16 28.76
CA MET A 25 -14.83 -60.95 29.63
C MET A 25 -15.60 -62.02 30.40
N ASP A 26 -16.85 -61.74 30.78
CA ASP A 26 -17.76 -62.66 31.47
C ASP A 26 -18.41 -63.66 30.52
N GLY A 27 -18.04 -63.65 29.23
CA GLY A 27 -18.55 -64.58 28.23
C GLY A 27 -19.97 -64.29 27.73
N ARG A 28 -20.64 -63.25 28.21
CA ARG A 28 -21.99 -62.84 27.81
C ARG A 28 -22.05 -62.21 26.42
N LEU A 29 -20.91 -61.72 25.91
CA LEU A 29 -20.75 -61.16 24.59
C LEU A 29 -19.49 -61.73 23.92
N LYS A 30 -19.56 -61.99 22.62
CA LYS A 30 -18.36 -62.29 21.83
C LYS A 30 -17.61 -60.99 21.52
N TRP A 31 -16.28 -61.04 21.37
CA TRP A 31 -15.46 -59.80 21.16
C TRP A 31 -15.81 -59.03 19.91
N TYR A 32 -16.25 -59.68 18.84
CA TYR A 32 -16.73 -58.99 17.64
C TYR A 32 -18.07 -58.26 17.88
N GLN A 33 -18.98 -58.85 18.69
CA GLN A 33 -20.22 -58.17 19.07
C GLN A 33 -19.96 -56.96 19.98
N ALA A 34 -18.95 -57.06 20.85
CA ALA A 34 -18.50 -55.92 21.66
C ALA A 34 -17.94 -54.79 20.80
N ALA A 35 -17.21 -55.09 19.73
CA ALA A 35 -16.71 -54.13 18.78
C ALA A 35 -17.87 -53.43 18.03
N GLU A 36 -18.86 -54.19 17.60
CA GLU A 36 -20.05 -53.69 16.91
C GLU A 36 -20.89 -52.74 17.80
N ILE A 37 -21.14 -53.12 19.06
CA ILE A 37 -21.87 -52.30 20.05
C ILE A 37 -21.16 -50.94 20.26
N LEU A 38 -19.82 -50.91 20.24
CA LEU A 38 -19.03 -49.70 20.41
C LEU A 38 -18.74 -48.93 19.12
N GLY A 39 -19.15 -49.48 17.95
CA GLY A 39 -18.90 -48.89 16.63
C GLY A 39 -17.42 -48.80 16.29
N ILE A 40 -16.60 -49.77 16.68
CA ILE A 40 -15.16 -49.84 16.46
C ILE A 40 -14.72 -51.10 15.76
N SER A 41 -13.52 -51.10 15.17
CA SER A 41 -12.97 -52.32 14.57
C SER A 41 -12.53 -53.35 15.62
N ASP A 42 -12.55 -54.68 15.26
CA ASP A 42 -12.05 -55.76 16.11
C ASP A 42 -10.62 -55.53 16.58
N ARG A 43 -9.79 -54.97 15.71
CA ARG A 43 -8.40 -54.58 16.04
C ARG A 43 -8.35 -53.56 17.17
N GLN A 44 -9.26 -52.58 17.14
CA GLN A 44 -9.34 -51.57 18.18
C GLN A 44 -9.90 -52.12 19.48
N MET A 45 -10.88 -53.05 19.40
CA MET A 45 -11.43 -53.72 20.55
C MET A 45 -10.38 -54.59 21.28
N ARG A 46 -9.54 -55.34 20.54
CA ARG A 46 -8.40 -56.09 21.11
C ARG A 46 -7.41 -55.17 21.84
N ARG A 47 -7.14 -54.02 21.25
CA ARG A 47 -6.26 -53.03 21.92
C ARG A 47 -6.85 -52.49 23.21
N TRP A 48 -8.17 -52.26 23.25
CA TRP A 48 -8.84 -51.80 24.47
C TRP A 48 -8.91 -52.87 25.53
N LYS A 49 -9.16 -54.10 25.14
CA LYS A 49 -9.07 -55.28 26.04
C LYS A 49 -7.70 -55.32 26.73
N LEU A 50 -6.60 -55.29 25.96
CA LEU A 50 -5.23 -55.35 26.51
C LEU A 50 -4.93 -54.16 27.40
N ARG A 51 -5.40 -52.97 27.02
CA ARG A 51 -5.24 -51.77 27.84
C ARG A 51 -5.99 -51.86 29.16
N TYR A 52 -7.24 -52.37 29.12
CA TYR A 52 -8.02 -52.56 30.32
C TYR A 52 -7.40 -53.63 31.24
N GLN A 53 -6.92 -54.72 30.70
CA GLN A 53 -6.24 -55.77 31.45
C GLN A 53 -4.95 -55.26 32.11
N HIS A 54 -4.21 -54.36 31.45
CA HIS A 54 -2.92 -53.87 31.95
C HIS A 54 -3.05 -52.66 32.89
N TRP A 55 -3.97 -51.72 32.61
CA TRP A 55 -4.08 -50.43 33.32
C TRP A 55 -5.48 -50.22 33.92
N GLY A 56 -6.37 -51.19 33.93
CA GLY A 56 -7.73 -51.05 34.44
C GLY A 56 -8.49 -49.93 33.73
N TYR A 57 -9.36 -49.24 34.48
CA TYR A 57 -10.17 -48.13 33.99
C TYR A 57 -9.36 -47.02 33.31
N ASP A 58 -8.18 -46.70 33.87
CA ASP A 58 -7.30 -45.67 33.33
C ASP A 58 -6.76 -46.00 31.92
N GLY A 59 -6.74 -47.28 31.54
CA GLY A 59 -6.39 -47.73 30.20
C GLY A 59 -7.38 -47.34 29.10
N LEU A 60 -8.62 -47.03 29.50
CA LEU A 60 -9.72 -46.65 28.59
C LEU A 60 -9.77 -45.17 28.32
N ILE A 61 -9.01 -44.36 29.08
CA ILE A 61 -8.91 -42.93 28.92
C ILE A 61 -7.73 -42.58 28.02
N ASP A 62 -7.90 -41.55 27.18
CA ASP A 62 -6.80 -41.11 26.28
C ASP A 62 -5.63 -40.48 27.07
N ARG A 63 -4.59 -41.26 27.33
CA ARG A 63 -3.40 -40.86 28.06
C ARG A 63 -2.54 -39.84 27.34
N ARG A 64 -2.77 -39.60 26.03
CA ARG A 64 -2.02 -38.59 25.25
C ARG A 64 -2.38 -37.16 25.66
N ARG A 65 -3.57 -36.92 26.20
CA ARG A 65 -4.02 -35.57 26.63
C ARG A 65 -3.19 -34.94 27.74
N LYS A 66 -2.39 -35.72 28.47
CA LYS A 66 -1.56 -35.22 29.58
C LYS A 66 -0.06 -35.16 29.27
N ARG A 67 0.36 -35.67 28.12
CA ARG A 67 1.76 -35.55 27.71
C ARG A 67 1.95 -34.20 27.01
N PRO A 68 2.87 -33.32 27.50
CA PRO A 68 3.21 -32.12 26.77
C PRO A 68 3.71 -32.50 25.38
N SER A 69 3.23 -31.78 24.36
CA SER A 69 3.71 -32.03 22.99
C SER A 69 5.23 -31.81 22.94
N PRO A 70 6.01 -32.68 22.29
CA PRO A 70 7.44 -32.47 22.08
C PRO A 70 7.73 -31.21 21.24
N ARG A 71 6.71 -30.68 20.54
CA ARG A 71 6.75 -29.43 19.77
C ARG A 71 6.25 -28.23 20.58
N ARG A 72 6.12 -28.35 21.90
CA ARG A 72 5.68 -27.24 22.75
C ARG A 72 6.77 -26.18 22.77
N VAL A 73 6.41 -24.95 22.42
CA VAL A 73 7.32 -23.79 22.52
C VAL A 73 7.67 -23.56 24.00
N PRO A 74 8.97 -23.38 24.35
CA PRO A 74 9.39 -23.07 25.72
C PRO A 74 8.70 -21.84 26.28
N VAL A 75 8.43 -21.85 27.60
CA VAL A 75 7.70 -20.75 28.26
C VAL A 75 8.48 -19.45 28.19
N GLU A 76 9.78 -19.51 28.19
CA GLU A 76 10.71 -18.38 28.07
C GLU A 76 10.49 -17.67 26.73
N VAL A 77 10.44 -18.42 25.62
CA VAL A 77 10.17 -17.87 24.28
C VAL A 77 8.74 -17.28 24.19
N VAL A 78 7.75 -17.92 24.84
CA VAL A 78 6.39 -17.36 24.91
C VAL A 78 6.38 -16.00 25.60
N LYS A 79 7.08 -15.90 26.73
CA LYS A 79 7.20 -14.63 27.48
C LYS A 79 7.91 -13.57 26.65
N GLU A 80 9.02 -13.92 26.03
CA GLU A 80 9.80 -13.02 25.16
C GLU A 80 8.95 -12.45 24.02
N VAL A 81 8.23 -13.31 23.27
CA VAL A 81 7.32 -12.89 22.18
C VAL A 81 6.24 -11.94 22.70
N MET A 82 5.67 -12.21 23.86
CA MET A 82 4.63 -11.34 24.44
C MET A 82 5.21 -9.99 24.91
N THR A 83 6.38 -9.96 25.50
CA THR A 83 7.08 -8.74 25.92
C THR A 83 7.43 -7.88 24.69
N LEU A 84 8.05 -8.49 23.68
CA LEU A 84 8.36 -7.80 22.42
C LEU A 84 7.11 -7.16 21.79
N TYR A 85 6.00 -7.89 21.74
CA TYR A 85 4.77 -7.35 21.19
C TYR A 85 4.23 -6.17 22.01
N ARG A 86 4.20 -6.27 23.33
CA ARG A 86 3.64 -5.23 24.22
C ARG A 86 4.50 -3.97 24.25
N GLU A 87 5.80 -4.09 24.27
CA GLU A 87 6.73 -2.97 24.49
C GLU A 87 7.19 -2.31 23.20
N ARG A 88 7.42 -3.10 22.15
CA ARG A 88 8.06 -2.61 20.93
C ARG A 88 7.14 -2.64 19.71
N TYR A 89 6.29 -3.68 19.56
CA TYR A 89 5.51 -3.96 18.37
C TYR A 89 3.99 -3.89 18.60
N PHE A 90 3.54 -3.15 19.60
CA PHE A 90 2.15 -3.10 20.07
C PHE A 90 1.14 -2.65 19.00
N ASP A 91 1.55 -1.90 18.01
CA ASP A 91 0.77 -1.37 16.89
C ASP A 91 0.91 -2.18 15.60
N PHE A 92 1.77 -3.21 15.59
CA PHE A 92 1.98 -4.06 14.41
C PHE A 92 0.83 -5.03 14.19
N ASN A 93 0.45 -5.23 12.92
CA ASN A 93 -0.38 -6.37 12.58
C ASN A 93 0.41 -7.68 12.76
N VAL A 94 -0.32 -8.79 12.99
CA VAL A 94 0.31 -10.09 13.32
C VAL A 94 1.29 -10.57 12.27
N LEU A 95 1.01 -10.34 10.97
CA LEU A 95 1.88 -10.78 9.89
C LEU A 95 3.20 -9.99 9.88
N HIS A 96 3.11 -8.69 10.10
CA HIS A 96 4.28 -7.81 10.17
C HIS A 96 5.14 -8.15 11.40
N PHE A 97 4.50 -8.31 12.55
CA PHE A 97 5.19 -8.74 13.78
C PHE A 97 5.89 -10.10 13.60
N HIS A 98 5.20 -11.08 13.00
CA HIS A 98 5.78 -12.40 12.72
C HIS A 98 7.03 -12.31 11.84
N GLN A 99 7.05 -11.41 10.84
CA GLN A 99 8.24 -11.16 10.03
C GLN A 99 9.38 -10.57 10.87
N LYS A 100 9.06 -9.57 11.73
CA LYS A 100 10.06 -8.97 12.63
C LYS A 100 10.63 -9.95 13.65
N LEU A 101 9.82 -10.86 14.18
CA LEU A 101 10.32 -11.93 15.05
C LEU A 101 11.41 -12.76 14.38
N LYS A 102 11.24 -13.06 13.10
CA LYS A 102 12.23 -13.84 12.34
C LYS A 102 13.44 -13.00 11.94
N GLU A 103 13.21 -11.78 11.40
CA GLU A 103 14.27 -10.93 10.84
C GLU A 103 15.14 -10.27 11.92
N ASP A 104 14.50 -9.71 12.96
CA ASP A 104 15.19 -8.89 13.96
C ASP A 104 15.56 -9.67 15.22
N HIS A 105 14.86 -10.78 15.54
CA HIS A 105 15.04 -11.54 16.79
C HIS A 105 15.44 -13.00 16.57
N GLY A 106 15.48 -13.50 15.34
CA GLY A 106 15.83 -14.90 15.05
C GLY A 106 14.83 -15.94 15.62
N ILE A 107 13.61 -15.51 15.98
CA ILE A 107 12.58 -16.38 16.56
C ILE A 107 11.76 -17.01 15.43
N GLU A 108 12.01 -18.28 15.16
CA GLU A 108 11.33 -19.04 14.10
C GLU A 108 10.09 -19.78 14.64
N LEU A 109 8.95 -19.12 14.64
CA LEU A 109 7.64 -19.67 15.00
C LEU A 109 6.70 -19.61 13.79
N SER A 110 5.71 -20.51 13.74
CA SER A 110 4.70 -20.42 12.66
C SER A 110 3.79 -19.22 12.88
N TYR A 111 3.37 -18.59 11.77
CA TYR A 111 2.38 -17.49 11.80
C TYR A 111 1.11 -17.84 12.60
N SER A 112 0.58 -19.05 12.38
CA SER A 112 -0.62 -19.51 13.08
C SER A 112 -0.41 -19.61 14.59
N TRP A 113 0.77 -20.00 15.03
CA TRP A 113 1.12 -20.07 16.44
C TRP A 113 1.17 -18.68 17.07
N VAL A 114 1.91 -17.74 16.45
CA VAL A 114 2.01 -16.34 16.91
C VAL A 114 0.65 -15.68 16.95
N LYS A 115 -0.16 -15.85 15.89
CA LYS A 115 -1.53 -15.33 15.82
C LYS A 115 -2.39 -15.86 16.98
N ASN A 116 -2.38 -17.18 17.20
CA ASN A 116 -3.17 -17.79 18.27
C ASN A 116 -2.72 -17.32 19.66
N LEU A 117 -1.41 -17.18 19.88
CA LEU A 117 -0.87 -16.65 21.13
C LEU A 117 -1.41 -15.24 21.41
N LEU A 118 -1.24 -14.32 20.45
CA LEU A 118 -1.65 -12.92 20.62
C LEU A 118 -3.18 -12.77 20.79
N GLN A 119 -3.96 -13.59 20.06
CA GLN A 119 -5.42 -13.61 20.19
C GLN A 119 -5.87 -14.19 21.51
N THR A 120 -5.24 -15.26 22.02
CA THR A 120 -5.55 -15.88 23.31
C THR A 120 -5.17 -14.94 24.46
N ALA A 121 -4.08 -14.19 24.31
CA ALA A 121 -3.65 -13.18 25.27
C ALA A 121 -4.50 -11.87 25.22
N GLY A 122 -5.49 -11.78 24.31
CA GLY A 122 -6.33 -10.59 24.16
C GLY A 122 -5.61 -9.37 23.58
N LEU A 123 -4.39 -9.55 23.05
CA LEU A 123 -3.56 -8.48 22.48
C LEU A 123 -3.99 -8.10 21.06
N VAL A 124 -4.62 -9.02 20.34
CA VAL A 124 -5.08 -8.80 18.96
C VAL A 124 -6.49 -9.37 18.81
N ALA A 125 -7.39 -8.59 18.22
CA ALA A 125 -8.75 -9.02 17.93
C ALA A 125 -8.79 -10.07 16.81
N LYS A 126 -9.80 -10.96 16.86
CA LYS A 126 -10.08 -11.86 15.74
C LYS A 126 -10.63 -11.06 14.56
N GLY A 127 -9.99 -11.20 13.41
CA GLY A 127 -10.46 -10.55 12.18
C GLY A 127 -11.89 -10.98 11.79
N LYS A 128 -12.66 -10.06 11.23
CA LYS A 128 -13.98 -10.35 10.68
C LYS A 128 -13.86 -11.29 9.48
N ARG A 129 -14.88 -12.12 9.26
CA ARG A 129 -14.95 -13.01 8.09
C ARG A 129 -14.98 -12.16 6.82
N LYS A 130 -14.10 -12.46 5.86
CA LYS A 130 -14.06 -11.72 4.58
C LYS A 130 -15.36 -11.96 3.79
N SER A 131 -15.79 -10.93 3.05
CA SER A 131 -16.91 -11.06 2.11
C SER A 131 -16.61 -12.05 0.97
N PRO A 132 -17.63 -12.51 0.21
CA PRO A 132 -17.43 -13.42 -0.91
C PRO A 132 -16.40 -12.92 -1.92
N HIS A 133 -15.76 -13.84 -2.61
CA HIS A 133 -14.75 -13.56 -3.63
C HIS A 133 -15.31 -12.63 -4.72
N ARG A 134 -14.57 -11.55 -5.04
CA ARG A 134 -14.88 -10.64 -6.16
C ARG A 134 -13.94 -10.96 -7.33
N LYS A 135 -14.45 -10.85 -8.55
CA LYS A 135 -13.65 -11.03 -9.78
C LYS A 135 -12.59 -9.92 -9.86
N ALA A 136 -11.33 -10.31 -9.96
CA ALA A 136 -10.24 -9.36 -10.14
C ALA A 136 -10.17 -8.90 -11.61
N ARG A 137 -9.90 -7.60 -11.84
CA ARG A 137 -9.61 -7.08 -13.18
C ARG A 137 -8.26 -7.65 -13.67
N PRO A 138 -8.13 -8.10 -14.92
CA PRO A 138 -6.85 -8.51 -15.50
C PRO A 138 -5.81 -7.38 -15.43
N ARG A 139 -4.54 -7.73 -15.31
CA ARG A 139 -3.43 -6.77 -15.39
C ARG A 139 -3.17 -6.40 -16.84
N ARG A 140 -2.59 -5.22 -17.07
CA ARG A 140 -1.99 -4.92 -18.37
C ARG A 140 -0.76 -5.81 -18.58
N PRO A 141 -0.47 -6.24 -19.82
CA PRO A 141 0.61 -7.20 -20.07
C PRO A 141 2.01 -6.60 -19.89
N LEU A 142 2.22 -5.31 -20.19
CA LEU A 142 3.52 -4.66 -20.22
C LEU A 142 3.64 -3.59 -19.13
N ARG A 143 4.85 -3.42 -18.59
CA ARG A 143 5.21 -2.27 -17.75
C ARG A 143 4.99 -0.98 -18.52
N GLY A 144 4.48 0.06 -17.84
CA GLY A 144 4.26 1.37 -18.45
C GLY A 144 3.03 1.48 -19.35
N MET A 145 2.25 0.41 -19.56
CA MET A 145 0.98 0.52 -20.29
C MET A 145 -0.08 1.29 -19.53
N LEU A 146 -0.12 1.13 -18.21
CA LEU A 146 -1.09 1.81 -17.36
C LEU A 146 -0.46 2.06 -15.99
N LEU A 147 -0.37 3.32 -15.61
CA LEU A 147 0.01 3.71 -14.27
C LEU A 147 -1.20 4.22 -13.50
N PHE A 148 -1.16 4.06 -12.19
CA PHE A 148 -2.08 4.69 -11.25
C PHE A 148 -1.34 5.80 -10.53
N VAL A 149 -1.96 6.95 -10.37
CA VAL A 149 -1.57 7.94 -9.38
C VAL A 149 -2.70 8.11 -8.39
N ASP A 150 -2.35 8.10 -7.11
CA ASP A 150 -3.31 8.28 -6.03
C ASP A 150 -2.60 8.82 -4.80
N ALA A 151 -3.32 9.53 -3.95
CA ALA A 151 -2.83 9.95 -2.64
C ALA A 151 -3.69 9.35 -1.53
N SER A 152 -3.04 9.08 -0.41
CA SER A 152 -3.72 8.60 0.78
C SER A 152 -3.42 9.50 1.97
N THR A 153 -4.48 10.08 2.53
CA THR A 153 -4.42 10.85 3.76
C THR A 153 -4.41 9.91 4.96
N HIS A 154 -3.34 9.95 5.73
CA HIS A 154 -3.18 9.12 6.93
C HIS A 154 -2.20 9.78 7.90
N ARG A 155 -2.15 9.32 9.16
CA ARG A 155 -1.08 9.69 10.08
C ARG A 155 0.17 8.86 9.79
N TRP A 156 0.86 9.20 8.71
CA TRP A 156 2.01 8.44 8.21
C TRP A 156 3.22 8.54 9.12
N ILE A 157 3.50 9.73 9.66
CA ILE A 157 4.56 9.97 10.64
C ILE A 157 3.89 10.12 12.01
N PRO A 158 3.89 9.07 12.86
CA PRO A 158 3.10 9.06 14.10
C PRO A 158 3.51 10.13 15.11
N SER A 159 4.74 10.61 15.05
CA SER A 159 5.28 11.65 15.93
C SER A 159 4.89 13.08 15.56
N LEU A 160 4.39 13.30 14.33
CA LEU A 160 3.92 14.60 13.88
C LEU A 160 2.42 14.74 14.13
N ASP A 161 2.01 15.97 14.47
CA ASP A 161 0.61 16.31 14.58
C ASP A 161 -0.06 16.41 13.20
N GLY A 162 -1.32 16.02 13.13
CA GLY A 162 -2.13 16.08 11.92
C GLY A 162 -1.98 14.89 10.99
N MET A 163 -2.71 14.98 9.88
CA MET A 163 -2.70 13.99 8.80
C MET A 163 -1.73 14.46 7.72
N GLN A 164 -1.14 13.52 6.99
CA GLN A 164 -0.24 13.77 5.88
C GLN A 164 -0.74 13.01 4.65
N ASP A 165 -0.50 13.54 3.47
CA ASP A 165 -0.79 12.87 2.22
C ASP A 165 0.45 12.15 1.69
N LEU A 166 0.29 10.89 1.35
CA LEU A 166 1.32 10.10 0.66
C LEU A 166 0.89 9.90 -0.79
N ILE A 167 1.60 10.51 -1.71
CA ILE A 167 1.37 10.37 -3.15
C ILE A 167 2.18 9.18 -3.67
N VAL A 168 1.53 8.31 -4.45
CA VAL A 168 2.16 7.13 -5.03
C VAL A 168 1.83 7.02 -6.51
N VAL A 169 2.83 6.59 -7.30
CA VAL A 169 2.64 6.15 -8.69
C VAL A 169 2.95 4.67 -8.80
N LEU A 170 1.94 3.88 -9.20
CA LEU A 170 1.95 2.42 -9.22
C LEU A 170 1.74 1.89 -10.65
N ASP A 171 2.51 0.88 -11.05
CA ASP A 171 2.32 0.17 -12.31
C ASP A 171 1.23 -0.91 -12.22
N ASP A 172 0.32 -0.96 -13.19
CA ASP A 172 -0.76 -1.94 -13.26
C ASP A 172 -0.27 -3.36 -13.51
N ALA A 173 0.73 -3.51 -14.39
CA ALA A 173 1.24 -4.81 -14.79
C ALA A 173 1.95 -5.53 -13.65
N THR A 174 2.76 -4.81 -12.91
CA THR A 174 3.70 -5.39 -11.94
C THR A 174 3.37 -5.10 -10.48
N THR A 175 2.57 -4.06 -10.19
CA THR A 175 2.45 -3.45 -8.86
C THR A 175 3.77 -2.87 -8.33
N GLU A 176 4.76 -2.63 -9.20
CA GLU A 176 5.92 -1.82 -8.85
C GLU A 176 5.47 -0.38 -8.54
N VAL A 177 6.04 0.19 -7.50
CA VAL A 177 5.87 1.60 -7.17
C VAL A 177 7.06 2.35 -7.74
N TYR A 178 6.81 3.30 -8.64
CA TYR A 178 7.85 4.11 -9.26
C TYR A 178 8.13 5.41 -8.53
N TYR A 179 7.14 5.89 -7.80
CA TYR A 179 7.26 7.11 -7.01
C TYR A 179 6.42 7.00 -5.73
N ALA A 180 6.99 7.48 -4.62
CA ALA A 180 6.25 7.70 -3.38
C ALA A 180 6.86 8.90 -2.64
N ARG A 181 6.02 9.82 -2.19
CA ARG A 181 6.44 10.98 -1.41
C ARG A 181 5.35 11.45 -0.46
N LEU A 182 5.75 11.69 0.78
CA LEU A 182 4.93 12.37 1.77
C LEU A 182 4.92 13.89 1.50
N VAL A 183 3.72 14.45 1.46
CA VAL A 183 3.48 15.87 1.25
C VAL A 183 2.47 16.38 2.28
N PRO A 184 2.47 17.69 2.61
CA PRO A 184 1.47 18.26 3.51
C PRO A 184 0.04 18.06 2.99
N GLN A 185 -0.16 18.23 1.68
CA GLN A 185 -1.43 18.04 1.00
C GLN A 185 -1.21 17.74 -0.48
N GLU A 186 -2.00 16.82 -1.03
CA GLU A 186 -2.07 16.57 -2.47
C GLU A 186 -2.62 17.79 -3.19
N ASN A 187 -1.96 18.17 -4.28
CA ASN A 187 -2.38 19.26 -5.18
C ASN A 187 -1.78 19.06 -6.58
N THR A 188 -2.17 19.94 -7.51
CA THR A 188 -1.66 19.87 -8.90
C THR A 188 -0.13 19.85 -8.99
N LEU A 189 0.58 20.66 -8.19
CA LEU A 189 2.06 20.72 -8.25
C LEU A 189 2.70 19.44 -7.74
N THR A 190 2.23 18.92 -6.60
CA THR A 190 2.77 17.67 -6.02
C THR A 190 2.51 16.45 -6.90
N THR A 191 1.35 16.41 -7.56
CA THR A 191 1.04 15.38 -8.56
C THR A 191 1.90 15.52 -9.81
N MET A 192 2.12 16.75 -10.31
CA MET A 192 3.04 16.99 -11.44
C MET A 192 4.48 16.61 -11.10
N GLN A 193 4.96 16.86 -9.87
CA GLN A 193 6.26 16.39 -9.41
C GLN A 193 6.38 14.87 -9.48
N ALA A 194 5.34 14.14 -9.04
CA ALA A 194 5.31 12.69 -9.09
C ALA A 194 5.37 12.16 -10.53
N LEU A 195 4.55 12.70 -11.42
CA LEU A 195 4.51 12.29 -12.82
C LEU A 195 5.80 12.63 -13.56
N ARG A 196 6.36 13.83 -13.33
CA ARG A 196 7.64 14.23 -13.88
C ARG A 196 8.77 13.28 -13.48
N ALA A 197 8.87 12.95 -12.19
CA ALA A 197 9.90 12.06 -11.68
C ALA A 197 9.83 10.66 -12.34
N VAL A 198 8.62 10.13 -12.58
CA VAL A 198 8.44 8.86 -13.29
C VAL A 198 8.87 8.98 -14.75
N VAL A 199 8.46 10.05 -15.44
CA VAL A 199 8.83 10.28 -16.86
C VAL A 199 10.34 10.46 -17.03
N GLU A 200 11.01 11.17 -16.11
CA GLU A 200 12.47 11.35 -16.12
C GLU A 200 13.21 10.02 -15.90
N GLN A 201 12.73 9.18 -15.00
CA GLN A 201 13.40 7.93 -14.63
C GLN A 201 13.13 6.77 -15.58
N ARG A 202 11.94 6.69 -16.17
CA ARG A 202 11.45 5.54 -16.92
C ARG A 202 11.12 5.86 -18.39
N GLY A 203 10.86 7.10 -18.72
CA GLY A 203 10.32 7.52 -20.02
C GLY A 203 8.82 7.76 -19.98
N VAL A 204 8.25 8.06 -21.13
CA VAL A 204 6.83 8.33 -21.33
C VAL A 204 6.05 7.01 -21.31
N PHE A 205 5.01 6.92 -20.51
CA PHE A 205 4.10 5.77 -20.37
C PHE A 205 2.81 5.97 -21.19
N CYS A 206 2.01 4.92 -21.43
CA CYS A 206 0.87 5.01 -22.35
C CYS A 206 -0.34 5.69 -21.72
N ALA A 207 -0.75 5.30 -20.51
CA ALA A 207 -1.97 5.79 -19.89
C ALA A 207 -1.83 5.98 -18.37
N LEU A 208 -2.55 6.98 -17.85
CA LEU A 208 -2.66 7.26 -16.42
C LEU A 208 -4.10 7.03 -15.95
N TYR A 209 -4.27 6.27 -14.90
CA TYR A 209 -5.56 6.04 -14.24
C TYR A 209 -5.63 6.85 -12.94
N THR A 210 -6.65 7.73 -12.82
CA THR A 210 -6.83 8.63 -11.68
C THR A 210 -8.24 8.55 -11.13
N ASP A 211 -8.45 9.10 -9.94
CA ASP A 211 -9.78 9.42 -9.47
C ASP A 211 -10.35 10.66 -10.16
N MET A 212 -11.55 11.05 -9.75
CA MET A 212 -12.24 12.23 -10.28
C MET A 212 -11.94 13.51 -9.46
N ALA A 213 -10.79 13.60 -8.80
CA ALA A 213 -10.42 14.82 -8.09
C ALA A 213 -10.31 16.02 -9.04
N SER A 214 -10.63 17.21 -8.56
CA SER A 214 -10.76 18.43 -9.37
C SER A 214 -9.49 18.86 -10.11
N HIS A 215 -8.33 18.41 -9.69
CA HIS A 215 -7.06 18.68 -10.36
C HIS A 215 -6.81 17.74 -11.56
N PHE A 216 -7.51 16.58 -11.62
CA PHE A 216 -7.48 15.69 -12.78
C PHE A 216 -8.59 15.99 -13.77
N VAL A 217 -9.79 16.27 -13.26
CA VAL A 217 -11.00 16.37 -14.11
C VAL A 217 -11.74 17.67 -13.82
N THR A 218 -12.13 18.38 -14.87
CA THR A 218 -13.01 19.53 -14.74
C THR A 218 -14.44 19.04 -14.54
N THR A 219 -14.91 18.93 -13.31
CA THR A 219 -16.31 18.63 -13.03
C THR A 219 -17.17 19.84 -13.39
N ARG A 220 -18.04 19.70 -14.38
CA ARG A 220 -19.18 20.63 -14.57
C ARG A 220 -20.08 20.45 -13.35
N THR A 221 -20.13 21.41 -12.45
CA THR A 221 -21.21 21.46 -11.46
C THR A 221 -22.51 21.65 -12.22
N ALA A 222 -23.41 20.68 -12.16
CA ALA A 222 -24.74 20.71 -12.77
C ALA A 222 -25.60 21.93 -12.34
N ASN A 223 -25.13 22.70 -11.36
CA ASN A 223 -25.77 23.86 -10.75
C ASN A 223 -25.09 25.20 -11.07
N ALA A 224 -24.16 25.27 -12.05
CA ALA A 224 -23.58 26.54 -12.43
C ALA A 224 -24.64 27.35 -13.20
N PRO A 225 -24.94 28.63 -12.85
CA PRO A 225 -25.87 29.46 -13.54
C PRO A 225 -25.48 29.62 -15.01
N HIS A 226 -26.46 29.62 -15.91
CA HIS A 226 -26.37 29.58 -17.37
C HIS A 226 -25.50 30.65 -18.08
N ARG A 227 -24.68 31.44 -17.35
CA ARG A 227 -23.94 32.59 -17.88
C ARG A 227 -22.48 32.36 -18.27
N SER A 228 -21.88 31.17 -18.07
CA SER A 228 -20.53 30.89 -18.60
C SER A 228 -20.54 29.65 -19.50
N GLN A 229 -21.02 29.81 -20.73
CA GLN A 229 -21.06 28.74 -21.75
C GLN A 229 -19.69 28.49 -22.43
N LYS A 230 -18.57 28.91 -21.87
CA LYS A 230 -17.26 28.45 -22.37
C LYS A 230 -16.99 27.05 -21.81
N PRO A 231 -16.71 26.05 -22.68
CA PRO A 231 -16.23 24.76 -22.17
C PRO A 231 -14.98 25.03 -21.31
N ALA A 232 -15.01 24.55 -20.09
CA ALA A 232 -13.81 24.60 -19.26
C ALA A 232 -12.70 23.87 -20.02
N GLY A 233 -11.57 24.56 -20.23
CA GLY A 233 -10.41 23.97 -20.89
C GLY A 233 -9.85 22.80 -20.07
N PRO A 234 -8.90 22.06 -20.61
CA PRO A 234 -8.28 20.94 -19.91
C PRO A 234 -7.63 21.40 -18.61
N THR A 235 -7.64 20.56 -17.59
CA THR A 235 -6.89 20.81 -16.36
C THR A 235 -5.40 20.91 -16.68
N GLN A 236 -4.60 21.46 -15.76
CA GLN A 236 -3.15 21.56 -15.94
C GLN A 236 -2.50 20.17 -16.12
N ILE A 237 -3.01 19.15 -15.42
CA ILE A 237 -2.54 17.77 -15.57
C ILE A 237 -2.96 17.19 -16.93
N GLN A 238 -4.23 17.33 -17.32
CA GLN A 238 -4.69 16.90 -18.66
C GLN A 238 -3.86 17.51 -19.78
N ARG A 239 -3.54 18.82 -19.67
CA ARG A 239 -2.67 19.52 -20.62
C ARG A 239 -1.27 18.91 -20.67
N ALA A 240 -0.63 18.68 -19.51
CA ALA A 240 0.71 18.12 -19.41
C ALA A 240 0.77 16.71 -20.01
N LEU A 241 -0.19 15.85 -19.65
CA LEU A 241 -0.32 14.50 -20.19
C LEU A 241 -0.54 14.50 -21.70
N GLY A 242 -1.45 15.37 -22.20
CA GLY A 242 -1.72 15.51 -23.64
C GLY A 242 -0.48 15.95 -24.43
N GLN A 243 0.38 16.82 -23.88
CA GLN A 243 1.65 17.22 -24.51
C GLN A 243 2.67 16.07 -24.62
N LEU A 244 2.57 15.06 -23.76
CA LEU A 244 3.38 13.85 -23.78
C LEU A 244 2.71 12.69 -24.53
N GLY A 245 1.47 12.86 -25.01
CA GLY A 245 0.71 11.77 -25.64
C GLY A 245 0.22 10.71 -24.66
N ILE A 246 0.16 11.00 -23.36
CA ILE A 246 -0.31 10.09 -22.33
C ILE A 246 -1.84 10.20 -22.23
N GLU A 247 -2.54 9.07 -22.33
CA GLU A 247 -3.97 8.98 -22.15
C GLU A 247 -4.37 9.12 -20.67
N LEU A 248 -5.32 9.99 -20.34
CA LEU A 248 -5.91 10.06 -19.01
C LEU A 248 -7.19 9.21 -18.96
N ILE A 249 -7.24 8.23 -18.06
CA ILE A 249 -8.40 7.38 -17.84
C ILE A 249 -9.00 7.69 -16.47
N GLU A 250 -10.24 8.17 -16.47
CA GLU A 250 -10.97 8.53 -15.26
C GLU A 250 -11.62 7.30 -14.61
N ALA A 251 -11.50 7.20 -13.28
CA ALA A 251 -12.07 6.09 -12.51
C ALA A 251 -13.57 6.30 -12.28
N HIS A 252 -14.40 5.60 -13.04
CA HIS A 252 -15.86 5.61 -12.83
C HIS A 252 -16.35 4.54 -11.85
N SER A 253 -15.49 3.66 -11.34
CA SER A 253 -15.88 2.60 -10.41
C SER A 253 -14.81 2.26 -9.36
N PRO A 254 -15.21 1.92 -8.13
CA PRO A 254 -14.29 1.47 -7.08
C PRO A 254 -13.50 0.20 -7.45
N GLN A 255 -14.11 -0.70 -8.23
CA GLN A 255 -13.48 -1.96 -8.63
C GLN A 255 -12.20 -1.76 -9.45
N ALA A 256 -12.12 -0.68 -10.19
CA ALA A 256 -10.97 -0.34 -11.01
C ALA A 256 -9.76 0.08 -10.14
N ARG A 257 -9.97 0.55 -8.91
CA ARG A 257 -8.93 1.00 -7.96
C ARG A 257 -8.45 -0.08 -7.00
N GLY A 258 -8.91 -1.32 -7.10
CA GLY A 258 -8.63 -2.39 -6.14
C GLY A 258 -7.14 -2.72 -5.93
N ARG A 259 -6.22 -2.29 -6.83
CA ARG A 259 -4.76 -2.42 -6.62
C ARG A 259 -4.23 -1.33 -5.69
N MET A 260 -4.68 -0.09 -5.88
CA MET A 260 -4.35 1.02 -4.99
C MET A 260 -4.92 0.79 -3.59
N GLU A 261 -6.17 0.32 -3.47
CA GLU A 261 -6.77 -0.03 -2.17
C GLU A 261 -5.94 -1.06 -1.41
N ARG A 262 -5.43 -2.11 -2.08
CA ARG A 262 -4.54 -3.11 -1.46
C ARG A 262 -3.19 -2.54 -1.06
N LEU A 263 -2.64 -1.65 -1.89
CA LEU A 263 -1.41 -0.95 -1.57
C LEU A 263 -1.60 -0.16 -0.27
N TRP A 264 -2.67 0.64 -0.20
CA TRP A 264 -2.98 1.47 0.96
C TRP A 264 -3.24 0.63 2.22
N GLU A 265 -4.04 -0.46 2.13
CA GLU A 265 -4.24 -1.40 3.24
C GLU A 265 -2.90 -1.93 3.77
N THR A 266 -1.98 -2.29 2.87
CA THR A 266 -0.67 -2.81 3.22
C THR A 266 0.24 -1.73 3.83
N TRP A 267 0.30 -0.56 3.21
CA TRP A 267 1.22 0.50 3.63
C TRP A 267 0.75 1.19 4.91
N GLN A 268 -0.54 1.49 5.05
CA GLN A 268 -1.12 2.03 6.29
C GLN A 268 -0.92 1.10 7.48
N GLY A 269 -0.98 -0.22 7.23
CA GLY A 269 -0.75 -1.23 8.28
C GLY A 269 0.73 -1.53 8.56
N ARG A 270 1.70 -0.84 7.93
CA ARG A 270 3.13 -1.14 8.08
C ARG A 270 4.05 0.07 8.13
N LEU A 271 3.92 1.00 7.18
CA LEU A 271 4.86 2.12 7.04
C LEU A 271 4.93 3.02 8.28
N PRO A 272 3.81 3.44 8.91
CA PRO A 272 3.87 4.23 10.14
C PRO A 272 4.63 3.54 11.27
N MET A 273 4.46 2.22 11.41
CA MET A 273 5.12 1.40 12.41
C MET A 273 6.64 1.31 12.17
N GLU A 274 7.05 1.17 10.90
CA GLU A 274 8.47 1.17 10.53
C GLU A 274 9.12 2.53 10.79
N LEU A 275 8.44 3.63 10.43
CA LEU A 275 8.93 4.98 10.73
C LEU A 275 9.10 5.20 12.23
N ARG A 276 8.11 4.77 13.04
CA ARG A 276 8.18 4.84 14.51
C ARG A 276 9.34 4.01 15.07
N LEU A 277 9.50 2.76 14.62
CA LEU A 277 10.60 1.89 15.08
C LEU A 277 11.97 2.47 14.81
N LYS A 278 12.13 3.19 13.72
CA LYS A 278 13.39 3.83 13.32
C LYS A 278 13.57 5.23 13.91
N GLY A 279 12.60 5.72 14.70
CA GLY A 279 12.64 7.06 15.27
C GLY A 279 12.56 8.18 14.24
N ILE A 280 11.99 7.91 13.05
CA ILE A 280 11.86 8.89 11.97
C ILE A 280 10.68 9.80 12.29
N ASN A 281 10.98 11.09 12.47
CA ASN A 281 10.05 12.12 12.96
C ASN A 281 10.05 13.41 12.14
N THR A 282 10.74 13.44 11.00
CA THR A 282 10.78 14.59 10.09
C THR A 282 10.33 14.20 8.69
N TRP A 283 9.84 15.17 7.92
CA TRP A 283 9.43 14.99 6.53
C TRP A 283 10.58 14.49 5.64
N ASP A 284 11.75 15.10 5.79
CA ASP A 284 12.90 14.79 4.94
C ASP A 284 13.42 13.38 5.22
N ALA A 285 13.59 13.02 6.49
CA ALA A 285 14.02 11.67 6.86
C ALA A 285 12.99 10.59 6.44
N ALA A 286 11.67 10.89 6.53
CA ALA A 286 10.63 9.98 6.09
C ALA A 286 10.63 9.81 4.56
N ASN A 287 10.81 10.87 3.79
CA ASN A 287 10.91 10.83 2.35
C ASN A 287 12.21 10.14 1.87
N GLU A 288 13.32 10.33 2.58
CA GLU A 288 14.57 9.61 2.34
C GLU A 288 14.38 8.11 2.59
N PHE A 289 13.77 7.73 3.73
CA PHE A 289 13.45 6.35 4.06
C PHE A 289 12.51 5.70 3.01
N LEU A 290 11.49 6.43 2.55
CA LEU A 290 10.61 5.99 1.47
C LEU A 290 11.41 5.62 0.23
N THR A 291 12.29 6.51 -0.20
CA THR A 291 13.03 6.36 -1.47
C THR A 291 14.12 5.30 -1.38
N THR A 292 14.91 5.31 -0.30
CA THR A 292 16.11 4.46 -0.17
C THR A 292 15.81 3.05 0.36
N THR A 293 14.77 2.91 1.17
CA THR A 293 14.50 1.66 1.90
C THR A 293 13.14 1.07 1.56
N TRP A 294 12.06 1.85 1.70
CA TRP A 294 10.70 1.31 1.62
C TRP A 294 10.28 0.93 0.19
N LEU A 295 10.56 1.78 -0.80
CA LEU A 295 10.26 1.47 -2.21
C LEU A 295 11.03 0.23 -2.70
N PRO A 296 12.36 0.13 -2.54
CA PRO A 296 13.09 -1.08 -2.90
C PRO A 296 12.57 -2.34 -2.19
N PHE A 297 12.22 -2.23 -0.90
CA PHE A 297 11.62 -3.32 -0.16
C PHE A 297 10.25 -3.72 -0.74
N HIS A 298 9.36 -2.74 -1.00
CA HIS A 298 8.06 -2.99 -1.62
C HIS A 298 8.19 -3.69 -2.95
N ASN A 299 9.02 -3.15 -3.85
CA ASN A 299 9.19 -3.66 -5.20
C ASN A 299 9.79 -5.07 -5.22
N ARG A 300 10.68 -5.40 -4.28
CA ARG A 300 11.21 -6.76 -4.14
C ARG A 300 10.20 -7.74 -3.57
N THR A 301 9.35 -7.29 -2.62
CA THR A 301 8.51 -8.19 -1.80
C THR A 301 7.13 -8.42 -2.40
N TRP A 302 6.53 -7.38 -3.03
CA TRP A 302 5.12 -7.40 -3.44
C TRP A 302 4.88 -7.14 -4.92
N SER A 303 5.92 -6.83 -5.70
CA SER A 303 5.77 -6.77 -7.14
C SER A 303 5.65 -8.17 -7.73
N VAL A 304 5.10 -8.25 -8.92
CA VAL A 304 4.98 -9.48 -9.70
C VAL A 304 5.60 -9.28 -11.07
N ALA A 305 6.07 -10.35 -11.70
CA ALA A 305 6.54 -10.29 -13.07
C ALA A 305 5.39 -9.86 -14.01
N PRO A 306 5.67 -8.99 -15.01
CA PRO A 306 4.70 -8.67 -16.04
C PRO A 306 4.41 -9.89 -16.91
N GLN A 307 3.29 -9.89 -17.64
CA GLN A 307 2.95 -10.98 -18.55
C GLN A 307 3.91 -11.07 -19.72
N CYS A 308 4.34 -9.90 -20.25
CA CYS A 308 5.33 -9.78 -21.29
C CYS A 308 6.57 -9.05 -20.74
N PRO A 309 7.79 -9.49 -21.05
CA PRO A 309 9.02 -8.92 -20.49
C PRO A 309 9.35 -7.53 -21.02
N GLU A 310 8.82 -7.16 -22.18
CA GLU A 310 9.04 -5.87 -22.84
C GLU A 310 8.43 -4.72 -22.01
N SER A 311 8.83 -3.51 -22.33
CA SER A 311 8.36 -2.27 -21.70
C SER A 311 7.60 -1.42 -22.71
N ALA A 312 6.50 -0.82 -22.26
CA ALA A 312 5.76 0.16 -23.03
C ALA A 312 6.24 1.61 -22.78
N PHE A 313 7.24 1.81 -21.94
CA PHE A 313 7.85 3.12 -21.76
C PHE A 313 8.64 3.53 -23.03
N VAL A 314 8.44 4.76 -23.46
CA VAL A 314 9.12 5.35 -24.61
C VAL A 314 10.16 6.36 -24.11
N PRO A 315 11.41 6.31 -24.61
CA PRO A 315 12.43 7.28 -24.22
C PRO A 315 11.99 8.73 -24.52
N LEU A 316 12.48 9.66 -23.72
CA LEU A 316 12.31 11.10 -23.95
C LEU A 316 13.13 11.54 -25.17
N ASN A 317 12.50 12.24 -26.11
CA ASN A 317 13.11 12.77 -27.31
C ASN A 317 13.13 14.30 -27.28
N GLY A 318 13.90 14.88 -26.32
CA GLY A 318 14.07 16.33 -26.26
C GLY A 318 12.87 17.15 -25.81
N GLN A 319 11.85 16.52 -25.19
CA GLN A 319 10.73 17.26 -24.60
C GLN A 319 11.22 18.13 -23.44
N ASP A 320 10.76 19.39 -23.43
CA ASP A 320 11.02 20.32 -22.31
C ASP A 320 10.09 20.02 -21.14
N LEU A 321 10.55 19.11 -20.25
CA LEU A 321 9.77 18.71 -19.06
C LEU A 321 9.55 19.86 -18.09
N ASP A 322 10.46 20.85 -18.03
CA ASP A 322 10.29 22.04 -17.19
C ASP A 322 9.08 22.85 -17.61
N ARG A 323 8.83 22.98 -18.91
CA ARG A 323 7.62 23.65 -19.42
C ARG A 323 6.40 22.76 -19.33
N ILE A 324 6.53 21.48 -19.69
CA ILE A 324 5.40 20.56 -19.71
C ILE A 324 4.78 20.44 -18.32
N PHE A 325 5.59 20.24 -17.29
CA PHE A 325 5.12 20.09 -15.91
C PHE A 325 5.03 21.40 -15.11
N ALA A 326 5.15 22.56 -15.77
CA ALA A 326 4.83 23.85 -15.15
C ALA A 326 3.31 24.12 -15.17
N LEU A 327 2.84 25.00 -14.28
CA LEU A 327 1.48 25.55 -14.39
C LEU A 327 1.49 26.64 -15.45
N HIS A 328 0.61 26.55 -16.45
CA HIS A 328 0.48 27.51 -17.55
C HIS A 328 -0.61 28.53 -17.25
N HIS A 329 -0.29 29.80 -17.38
CA HIS A 329 -1.20 30.91 -17.21
C HIS A 329 -1.08 31.87 -18.40
N THR A 330 -2.14 32.01 -19.18
CA THR A 330 -2.18 32.99 -20.27
C THR A 330 -2.33 34.39 -19.69
N ARG A 331 -1.51 35.33 -20.14
CA ARG A 331 -1.53 36.75 -19.75
C ARG A 331 -1.34 37.66 -20.96
N VAL A 332 -1.82 38.88 -20.84
CA VAL A 332 -1.59 39.92 -21.83
C VAL A 332 -0.54 40.89 -21.25
N VAL A 333 0.46 41.20 -22.06
CA VAL A 333 1.54 42.13 -21.68
C VAL A 333 1.04 43.58 -21.64
N GLY A 334 1.35 44.28 -20.58
CA GLY A 334 1.02 45.71 -20.44
C GLY A 334 1.80 46.61 -21.42
N ASN A 335 1.39 47.87 -21.54
CA ASN A 335 2.10 48.86 -22.39
C ASN A 335 3.56 49.07 -21.95
N ASP A 336 3.88 48.83 -20.74
CA ASP A 336 5.21 48.92 -20.13
C ASP A 336 6.07 47.66 -20.27
N ASN A 337 5.68 46.74 -21.16
CA ASN A 337 6.29 45.39 -21.31
C ASN A 337 6.34 44.59 -20.00
N CYS A 338 5.41 44.84 -19.08
CA CYS A 338 5.30 44.07 -17.85
C CYS A 338 4.09 43.13 -17.87
N ILE A 339 4.19 42.10 -17.05
CA ILE A 339 3.10 41.15 -16.78
C ILE A 339 2.80 41.16 -15.29
N GLN A 340 1.52 41.21 -14.94
CA GLN A 340 1.04 41.00 -13.58
C GLN A 340 0.73 39.51 -13.34
N PHE A 341 1.39 38.90 -12.38
CA PHE A 341 1.20 37.49 -12.04
C PHE A 341 1.45 37.22 -10.55
N ALA A 342 0.48 36.66 -9.84
CA ALA A 342 0.59 36.30 -8.41
C ALA A 342 1.13 37.45 -7.53
N ASN A 343 0.58 38.66 -7.70
CA ASN A 343 1.01 39.93 -7.03
C ASN A 343 2.44 40.39 -7.37
N LEU A 344 3.08 39.78 -8.38
CA LEU A 344 4.38 40.21 -8.89
C LEU A 344 4.21 40.98 -10.19
N LYS A 345 5.10 41.97 -10.41
CA LYS A 345 5.25 42.69 -11.69
C LYS A 345 6.51 42.19 -12.37
N LEU A 346 6.35 41.40 -13.44
CA LEU A 346 7.46 40.80 -14.17
C LEU A 346 7.76 41.62 -15.41
N GLN A 347 8.94 42.28 -15.44
CA GLN A 347 9.39 43.06 -16.56
C GLN A 347 10.02 42.15 -17.62
N ILE A 348 9.52 42.17 -18.87
CA ILE A 348 10.15 41.43 -19.97
C ILE A 348 11.42 42.18 -20.39
N PRO A 349 12.59 41.50 -20.42
CA PRO A 349 13.84 42.14 -20.83
C PRO A 349 13.84 42.41 -22.33
N PRO A 350 14.62 43.41 -22.80
CA PRO A 350 14.82 43.67 -24.23
C PRO A 350 15.29 42.43 -24.97
N CYS A 351 14.83 42.23 -26.20
CA CYS A 351 15.33 41.15 -27.05
C CYS A 351 15.61 41.66 -28.47
N GLN A 352 16.55 41.04 -29.20
CA GLN A 352 17.03 41.51 -30.50
C GLN A 352 16.01 41.40 -31.63
N TRP A 353 15.08 40.44 -31.51
CA TRP A 353 14.14 40.12 -32.61
C TRP A 353 12.77 40.81 -32.49
N ARG A 354 12.49 41.49 -31.35
CA ARG A 354 11.26 42.25 -31.15
C ARG A 354 11.45 43.38 -30.17
N TYR A 355 11.05 44.59 -30.59
CA TYR A 355 11.19 45.79 -29.79
C TYR A 355 10.25 45.87 -28.58
N SER A 356 8.97 45.44 -28.75
CA SER A 356 7.96 45.49 -27.69
C SER A 356 7.01 44.31 -27.77
N PHE A 357 6.62 43.80 -26.61
CA PHE A 357 5.59 42.74 -26.44
C PHE A 357 4.27 43.31 -25.95
N ALA A 358 4.10 44.63 -25.85
CA ALA A 358 2.87 45.28 -25.42
C ALA A 358 1.65 44.71 -26.15
N LYS A 359 0.57 44.40 -25.40
CA LYS A 359 -0.68 43.80 -25.87
C LYS A 359 -0.53 42.37 -26.45
N CYS A 360 0.66 41.78 -26.46
CA CYS A 360 0.83 40.37 -26.85
C CYS A 360 0.28 39.43 -25.79
N GLN A 361 -0.29 38.35 -26.25
CA GLN A 361 -0.64 37.24 -25.38
C GLN A 361 0.61 36.37 -25.17
N VAL A 362 0.94 36.08 -23.93
CA VAL A 362 2.09 35.27 -23.51
C VAL A 362 1.65 34.18 -22.53
N THR A 363 2.45 33.15 -22.39
CA THR A 363 2.25 32.12 -21.38
C THR A 363 3.23 32.32 -20.25
N VAL A 364 2.74 32.46 -19.04
CA VAL A 364 3.54 32.47 -17.81
C VAL A 364 3.57 31.05 -17.29
N TYR A 365 4.76 30.49 -17.11
CA TYR A 365 5.04 29.16 -16.57
C TYR A 365 5.46 29.30 -15.11
N ARG A 366 4.72 28.71 -14.19
CA ARG A 366 5.15 28.53 -12.80
C ARG A 366 5.73 27.13 -12.66
N HIS A 367 7.05 27.04 -12.54
CA HIS A 367 7.79 25.79 -12.48
C HIS A 367 7.68 25.11 -11.11
N LEU A 368 8.02 23.81 -11.07
CA LEU A 368 7.96 23.00 -9.86
C LEU A 368 8.98 23.42 -8.80
N ASP A 369 10.07 24.06 -9.21
CA ASP A 369 11.09 24.65 -8.34
C ASP A 369 10.72 26.04 -7.76
N GLY A 370 9.51 26.53 -8.08
CA GLY A 370 9.01 27.82 -7.66
C GLY A 370 9.44 28.98 -8.56
N THR A 371 10.31 28.77 -9.54
CA THR A 371 10.68 29.81 -10.51
C THR A 371 9.54 30.09 -11.49
N ILE A 372 9.60 31.24 -12.14
CA ILE A 372 8.60 31.66 -13.12
C ILE A 372 9.34 31.96 -14.43
N SER A 373 8.76 31.52 -15.56
CA SER A 373 9.24 31.96 -16.87
C SER A 373 8.12 32.46 -17.76
N ILE A 374 8.46 33.31 -18.71
CA ILE A 374 7.53 33.90 -19.67
C ILE A 374 7.87 33.36 -21.05
N GLY A 375 6.90 32.74 -21.71
CA GLY A 375 7.03 32.21 -23.07
C GLY A 375 6.16 32.96 -24.10
N TYR A 376 6.74 33.17 -25.28
CA TYR A 376 6.04 33.68 -26.45
C TYR A 376 6.35 32.78 -27.66
N GLY A 377 5.39 31.99 -28.07
CA GLY A 377 5.65 30.89 -29.02
C GLY A 377 6.76 29.96 -28.50
N PRO A 378 7.78 29.66 -29.32
CA PRO A 378 8.88 28.80 -28.91
C PRO A 378 9.89 29.49 -27.98
N HIS A 379 9.83 30.83 -27.85
CA HIS A 379 10.84 31.60 -27.17
C HIS A 379 10.55 31.78 -25.67
N THR A 380 11.59 31.69 -24.83
CA THR A 380 11.56 32.13 -23.43
C THR A 380 12.03 33.61 -23.38
N LEU A 381 11.16 34.50 -22.91
CA LEU A 381 11.41 35.92 -22.82
C LEU A 381 12.17 36.30 -21.55
N GLY A 382 12.00 35.57 -20.46
CA GLY A 382 12.70 35.78 -19.20
C GLY A 382 12.39 34.67 -18.20
N ARG A 383 13.30 34.42 -17.27
CA ARG A 383 13.14 33.54 -16.11
C ARG A 383 13.33 34.35 -14.84
N TYR A 384 12.50 34.15 -13.85
CA TYR A 384 12.42 34.91 -12.62
C TYR A 384 12.42 33.99 -11.42
N ASP A 385 12.93 34.46 -10.30
CA ASP A 385 12.77 33.75 -9.03
C ASP A 385 11.33 33.85 -8.49
N SER A 386 11.08 33.25 -7.33
CA SER A 386 9.76 33.26 -6.67
C SER A 386 9.34 34.66 -6.19
N GLN A 387 10.25 35.63 -6.16
CA GLN A 387 10.02 37.04 -5.79
C GLN A 387 9.85 37.97 -7.00
N GLY A 388 10.03 37.44 -8.22
CA GLY A 388 9.89 38.19 -9.47
C GLY A 388 11.17 38.90 -9.92
N HIS A 389 12.33 38.61 -9.32
CA HIS A 389 13.60 39.15 -9.81
C HIS A 389 14.06 38.34 -11.02
N LEU A 390 14.53 39.07 -12.04
CA LEU A 390 15.02 38.41 -13.26
C LEU A 390 16.29 37.62 -12.96
N LEU A 391 16.23 36.33 -13.21
CA LEU A 391 17.39 35.45 -13.23
C LEU A 391 18.11 35.69 -14.56
N SER A 392 19.45 35.79 -14.57
CA SER A 392 20.24 36.03 -15.79
C SER A 392 19.71 35.15 -16.96
N PRO A 393 19.60 35.68 -18.18
CA PRO A 393 19.15 34.91 -19.30
C PRO A 393 20.06 33.70 -19.44
N SER A 394 19.50 32.50 -19.29
CA SER A 394 20.25 31.26 -19.54
C SER A 394 20.76 31.36 -20.98
N GLN A 395 22.07 31.35 -21.14
CA GLN A 395 22.72 31.24 -22.46
C GLN A 395 22.10 30.03 -23.15
N LYS A 396 21.72 30.20 -24.41
CA LYS A 396 21.27 29.13 -25.28
C LYS A 396 22.18 27.89 -25.10
N ALA A 397 21.60 26.75 -24.76
CA ALA A 397 22.19 25.51 -25.21
C ALA A 397 22.17 25.54 -26.75
N ALA A 398 23.34 25.55 -27.33
CA ALA A 398 23.59 25.47 -28.76
C ALA A 398 23.12 24.12 -29.28
#